data_019c33c661af969620eb61fd49e54e0a
#
_entry.id   019c33c661af969620eb61fd49e54e0a
#
_cell.length_a   1.000
_cell.length_b   1.000
_cell.length_c   1.000
_cell.angle_alpha   90.00
_cell.angle_beta   90.00
_cell.angle_gamma   90.00
#
_symmetry.space_group_name_H-M   'P 1'
#
loop_
_entity.id
_entity.type
_entity.pdbx_description
1 polymer ?
#
loop_
_entity_poly.entity_id
_entity_poly.type
_entity_poly.pdbx_seq_one_letter_code
_entity_poly.pdbx_strand_id
1 'polypeptide(L)'
;MSHILSNRSKNRLEFLIHRAALPAFSFFHSRQFWVDKAVMQQPSLDEINVGLTLQAVRISNNKIAIISGFESFSFSLTSLKLIDCEVLIHDEMNDVEVEKRAWLAVLRTMLSSIDNKSAEDFRRALNQQAPNTIIKSLFDKNKLSQKQLSAITHSSRSSLAQQNAKAQLQETPSNEEPSIFERLLQEKKRDV
;
A
#
# COMPACT_ATOMS: atom_id res chain seq x y z
N MET A 1 -7.36 26.82 -0.84
CA MET A 1 -7.12 26.83 -2.31
C MET A 1 -6.05 25.81 -2.66
N SER A 2 -5.89 25.45 -3.95
CA SER A 2 -4.79 24.57 -4.38
C SER A 2 -4.08 25.23 -5.57
N HIS A 3 -2.77 25.01 -5.68
CA HIS A 3 -1.96 25.56 -6.77
C HIS A 3 -0.82 24.59 -7.15
N ILE A 4 -0.36 24.66 -8.39
CA ILE A 4 0.75 23.85 -8.88
C ILE A 4 2.07 24.54 -8.53
N LEU A 5 3.04 23.78 -8.00
CA LEU A 5 4.37 24.29 -7.71
C LEU A 5 5.18 24.54 -8.98
N SER A 6 5.81 25.72 -9.05
CA SER A 6 6.78 26.01 -10.11
C SER A 6 8.06 25.18 -9.95
N ASN A 7 8.74 24.89 -11.05
CA ASN A 7 10.01 24.14 -11.02
C ASN A 7 11.10 24.82 -10.19
N ARG A 8 11.12 26.17 -10.16
CA ARG A 8 12.05 26.91 -9.32
C ARG A 8 11.83 26.65 -7.83
N SER A 9 10.58 26.50 -7.42
CA SER A 9 10.22 26.19 -6.02
C SER A 9 10.58 24.77 -5.65
N LYS A 10 10.34 23.80 -6.54
CA LYS A 10 10.58 22.35 -6.30
C LYS A 10 12.02 22.04 -5.92
N ASN A 11 13.01 22.73 -6.52
CA ASN A 11 14.46 22.48 -6.27
C ASN A 11 14.91 22.80 -4.83
N ARG A 12 14.10 23.53 -4.06
CA ARG A 12 14.45 23.99 -2.70
C ARG A 12 13.61 23.34 -1.61
N LEU A 13 12.70 22.44 -1.99
CA LEU A 13 11.77 21.83 -1.06
C LEU A 13 12.25 20.46 -0.63
N GLU A 14 12.23 20.24 0.67
CA GLU A 14 12.25 18.92 1.26
C GLU A 14 10.83 18.33 1.24
N PHE A 15 10.75 17.02 1.12
CA PHE A 15 9.46 16.33 1.14
C PHE A 15 9.49 15.08 2.00
N LEU A 16 8.32 14.76 2.54
CA LEU A 16 8.07 13.53 3.30
C LEU A 16 6.63 13.06 3.04
N ILE A 17 6.26 11.90 3.52
CA ILE A 17 4.86 11.48 3.56
C ILE A 17 4.17 12.12 4.77
N HIS A 18 2.98 12.67 4.56
CA HIS A 18 2.20 13.23 5.66
C HIS A 18 1.85 12.15 6.69
N ARG A 19 1.93 12.49 8.00
CA ARG A 19 1.71 11.51 9.07
C ARG A 19 0.35 10.79 8.98
N ALA A 20 -0.71 11.51 8.63
CA ALA A 20 -2.04 10.93 8.45
C ALA A 20 -2.18 10.10 7.16
N ALA A 21 -1.26 10.24 6.19
CA ALA A 21 -1.20 9.43 4.99
C ALA A 21 -0.31 8.18 5.13
N LEU A 22 0.54 8.11 6.18
CA LEU A 22 1.47 7.00 6.39
C LEU A 22 0.78 5.62 6.44
N PRO A 23 -0.38 5.44 7.09
CA PRO A 23 -1.06 4.13 7.08
C PRO A 23 -1.45 3.67 5.67
N ALA A 24 -1.99 4.57 4.84
CA ALA A 24 -2.34 4.27 3.46
C ALA A 24 -1.10 4.02 2.59
N PHE A 25 -0.04 4.80 2.78
CA PHE A 25 1.25 4.59 2.13
C PHE A 25 1.83 3.22 2.45
N SER A 26 1.91 2.87 3.74
CA SER A 26 2.44 1.58 4.20
C SER A 26 1.60 0.42 3.70
N PHE A 27 0.28 0.56 3.73
CA PHE A 27 -0.64 -0.44 3.17
C PHE A 27 -0.35 -0.69 1.70
N PHE A 28 -0.24 0.35 0.89
CA PHE A 28 0.03 0.22 -0.55
C PHE A 28 1.37 -0.48 -0.81
N HIS A 29 2.45 0.00 -0.20
CA HIS A 29 3.80 -0.50 -0.45
C HIS A 29 4.10 -1.87 0.19
N SER A 30 3.26 -2.33 1.12
CA SER A 30 3.33 -3.69 1.66
C SER A 30 2.60 -4.74 0.79
N ARG A 31 1.85 -4.31 -0.23
CA ARG A 31 1.12 -5.24 -1.10
C ARG A 31 2.01 -5.77 -2.23
N GLN A 32 1.78 -7.01 -2.58
CA GLN A 32 2.41 -7.62 -3.73
C GLN A 32 1.68 -7.17 -4.99
N PHE A 33 2.42 -6.56 -5.92
CA PHE A 33 1.91 -6.21 -7.23
C PHE A 33 2.13 -7.38 -8.20
N TRP A 34 1.28 -7.48 -9.23
CA TRP A 34 1.45 -8.45 -10.30
C TRP A 34 2.66 -8.14 -11.20
N VAL A 35 3.18 -6.92 -11.14
CA VAL A 35 4.43 -6.50 -11.77
C VAL A 35 5.53 -6.43 -10.71
N ASP A 36 6.57 -7.22 -10.88
CA ASP A 36 7.76 -7.15 -10.03
C ASP A 36 8.70 -6.06 -10.54
N LYS A 37 8.73 -4.93 -9.84
CA LYS A 37 9.60 -3.81 -10.18
C LYS A 37 11.10 -4.12 -10.02
N ALA A 38 11.47 -5.16 -9.26
CA ALA A 38 12.88 -5.56 -9.12
C ALA A 38 13.48 -6.11 -10.44
N VAL A 39 12.62 -6.54 -11.37
CA VAL A 39 13.05 -6.99 -12.70
C VAL A 39 13.23 -5.82 -13.68
N MET A 40 12.73 -4.62 -13.33
CA MET A 40 12.83 -3.44 -14.18
C MET A 40 14.11 -2.66 -13.91
N GLN A 41 14.68 -2.07 -14.97
CA GLN A 41 15.84 -1.19 -14.83
C GLN A 41 15.42 0.15 -14.22
N GLN A 42 16.26 0.72 -13.35
CA GLN A 42 15.98 1.99 -12.68
C GLN A 42 15.68 3.15 -13.66
N PRO A 43 16.39 3.33 -14.78
CA PRO A 43 16.05 4.36 -15.76
C PRO A 43 14.62 4.25 -16.30
N SER A 44 14.13 3.03 -16.54
CA SER A 44 12.74 2.82 -16.98
C SER A 44 11.71 3.16 -15.91
N LEU A 45 12.02 2.88 -14.65
CA LEU A 45 11.18 3.28 -13.52
C LEU A 45 11.15 4.80 -13.37
N ASP A 46 12.28 5.47 -13.57
CA ASP A 46 12.39 6.93 -13.52
C ASP A 46 11.55 7.58 -14.66
N GLU A 47 11.61 7.02 -15.88
CA GLU A 47 10.77 7.47 -16.98
C GLU A 47 9.26 7.31 -16.71
N ILE A 48 8.84 6.22 -16.06
CA ILE A 48 7.44 6.01 -15.66
C ILE A 48 7.01 7.07 -14.62
N ASN A 49 7.95 7.57 -13.81
CA ASN A 49 7.66 8.62 -12.82
C ASN A 49 7.62 10.03 -13.42
N VAL A 50 8.11 10.24 -14.64
CA VAL A 50 8.01 11.53 -15.33
C VAL A 50 6.54 11.89 -15.52
N GLY A 51 6.14 13.08 -15.04
CA GLY A 51 4.75 13.52 -15.06
C GLY A 51 3.87 12.94 -13.96
N LEU A 52 4.43 12.19 -13.00
CA LEU A 52 3.68 11.75 -11.83
C LEU A 52 3.09 12.96 -11.10
N THR A 53 1.78 12.95 -10.89
CA THR A 53 1.09 14.01 -10.15
C THR A 53 1.06 13.67 -8.66
N LEU A 54 1.77 14.47 -7.87
CA LEU A 54 1.77 14.39 -6.42
C LEU A 54 0.81 15.43 -5.84
N GLN A 55 0.06 15.06 -4.82
CA GLN A 55 -0.67 16.01 -4.00
C GLN A 55 0.04 16.15 -2.65
N ALA A 56 0.18 17.36 -2.17
CA ALA A 56 0.90 17.65 -0.94
C ALA A 56 0.26 18.80 -0.17
N VAL A 57 0.57 18.89 1.11
CA VAL A 57 0.30 20.05 1.95
C VAL A 57 1.60 20.71 2.36
N ARG A 58 1.59 22.02 2.56
CA ARG A 58 2.75 22.78 3.02
C ARG A 58 2.88 22.63 4.55
N ILE A 59 4.07 22.21 5.00
CA ILE A 59 4.39 22.16 6.44
C ILE A 59 5.14 23.42 6.86
N SER A 60 6.07 23.89 6.02
CA SER A 60 6.85 25.10 6.24
C SER A 60 7.28 25.70 4.90
N ASN A 61 8.02 26.81 4.93
CA ASN A 61 8.47 27.51 3.71
C ASN A 61 9.32 26.62 2.78
N ASN A 62 10.06 25.67 3.34
CA ASN A 62 10.95 24.76 2.58
C ASN A 62 10.55 23.30 2.65
N LYS A 63 9.39 22.96 3.23
CA LYS A 63 8.99 21.57 3.43
C LYS A 63 7.53 21.31 3.10
N ILE A 64 7.29 20.23 2.35
CA ILE A 64 5.95 19.74 1.99
C ILE A 64 5.75 18.31 2.47
N ALA A 65 4.50 17.93 2.70
CA ALA A 65 4.11 16.58 3.02
C ALA A 65 3.20 16.02 1.93
N ILE A 66 3.63 14.93 1.29
CA ILE A 66 2.88 14.23 0.24
C ILE A 66 1.70 13.51 0.88
N ILE A 67 0.52 13.65 0.28
CA ILE A 67 -0.74 13.06 0.75
C ILE A 67 -1.33 12.05 -0.25
N SER A 68 -0.96 12.13 -1.53
CA SER A 68 -1.28 11.13 -2.57
C SER A 68 -0.34 11.30 -3.78
N GLY A 69 -0.39 10.36 -4.72
CA GLY A 69 0.55 10.23 -5.84
C GLY A 69 1.64 9.20 -5.55
N PHE A 70 1.79 8.75 -4.31
CA PHE A 70 2.69 7.67 -3.92
C PHE A 70 2.14 6.28 -4.26
N GLU A 71 0.89 6.19 -4.68
CA GLU A 71 0.21 4.97 -5.12
C GLU A 71 0.58 4.56 -6.55
N SER A 72 1.78 4.91 -6.99
CA SER A 72 2.44 4.36 -8.15
C SER A 72 3.35 3.21 -7.74
N PHE A 73 3.35 2.11 -8.50
CA PHE A 73 4.23 0.97 -8.22
C PHE A 73 5.72 1.34 -8.33
N SER A 74 6.07 2.33 -9.15
CA SER A 74 7.43 2.84 -9.34
C SER A 74 7.86 3.88 -8.30
N PHE A 75 6.92 4.38 -7.47
CA PHE A 75 7.22 5.40 -6.47
C PHE A 75 8.27 4.93 -5.46
N SER A 76 9.27 5.78 -5.21
CA SER A 76 10.29 5.57 -4.20
C SER A 76 10.71 6.91 -3.60
N LEU A 77 10.60 7.06 -2.28
CA LEU A 77 10.98 8.29 -1.58
C LEU A 77 12.46 8.65 -1.76
N THR A 78 13.32 7.65 -1.95
CA THR A 78 14.77 7.85 -2.05
C THR A 78 15.24 8.27 -3.45
N SER A 79 14.51 7.86 -4.50
CA SER A 79 14.86 8.18 -5.89
C SER A 79 14.00 9.27 -6.52
N LEU A 80 12.91 9.67 -5.86
CA LEU A 80 11.98 10.67 -6.39
C LEU A 80 12.63 12.04 -6.51
N LYS A 81 12.52 12.63 -7.69
CA LYS A 81 12.91 14.03 -7.94
C LYS A 81 11.65 14.86 -8.17
N LEU A 82 11.36 15.81 -7.29
CA LEU A 82 10.17 16.65 -7.42
C LEU A 82 10.13 17.44 -8.73
N ILE A 83 11.29 17.71 -9.34
CA ILE A 83 11.37 18.43 -10.61
C ILE A 83 10.70 17.69 -11.76
N ASP A 84 10.72 16.35 -11.71
CA ASP A 84 10.16 15.48 -12.73
C ASP A 84 8.66 15.21 -12.50
N CYS A 85 8.13 15.66 -11.35
CA CYS A 85 6.74 15.46 -10.96
C CYS A 85 5.92 16.74 -11.13
N GLU A 86 4.63 16.59 -11.34
CA GLU A 86 3.67 17.68 -11.14
C GLU A 86 3.23 17.68 -9.67
N VAL A 87 3.43 18.79 -8.95
CA VAL A 87 3.11 18.87 -7.52
C VAL A 87 2.00 19.88 -7.27
N LEU A 88 0.85 19.36 -6.84
CA LEU A 88 -0.31 20.15 -6.45
C LEU A 88 -0.29 20.37 -4.93
N ILE A 89 -0.13 21.63 -4.51
CA ILE A 89 -0.17 22.02 -3.10
C ILE A 89 -1.59 22.40 -2.68
N HIS A 90 -2.04 21.84 -1.58
CA HIS A 90 -3.22 22.26 -0.85
C HIS A 90 -2.80 23.13 0.33
N ASP A 91 -3.35 24.36 0.42
CA ASP A 91 -2.94 25.35 1.43
C ASP A 91 -3.31 24.89 2.84
N GLU A 92 -4.50 24.33 3.00
CA GLU A 92 -5.00 23.85 4.30
C GLU A 92 -5.75 22.53 4.12
N MET A 93 -5.36 21.53 4.91
CA MET A 93 -6.08 20.28 5.06
C MET A 93 -5.88 19.75 6.49
N ASN A 94 -6.96 19.31 7.12
CA ASN A 94 -6.86 18.64 8.40
C ASN A 94 -6.48 17.15 8.24
N ASP A 95 -6.02 16.53 9.32
CA ASP A 95 -5.55 15.13 9.30
C ASP A 95 -6.60 14.13 8.78
N VAL A 96 -7.89 14.37 9.07
CA VAL A 96 -9.01 13.49 8.62
C VAL A 96 -9.19 13.57 7.11
N GLU A 97 -9.09 14.75 6.54
CA GLU A 97 -9.17 14.96 5.09
C GLU A 97 -7.96 14.35 4.37
N VAL A 98 -6.75 14.52 4.94
CA VAL A 98 -5.53 13.90 4.44
C VAL A 98 -5.63 12.38 4.45
N GLU A 99 -6.01 11.80 5.59
CA GLU A 99 -6.21 10.35 5.71
C GLU A 99 -7.21 9.82 4.68
N LYS A 100 -8.38 10.46 4.60
CA LYS A 100 -9.42 10.09 3.63
C LYS A 100 -8.89 10.14 2.20
N ARG A 101 -8.20 11.21 1.81
CA ARG A 101 -7.66 11.40 0.46
C ARG A 101 -6.62 10.35 0.12
N ALA A 102 -5.69 10.09 1.04
CA ALA A 102 -4.66 9.08 0.90
C ALA A 102 -5.26 7.66 0.69
N TRP A 103 -6.19 7.27 1.53
CA TRP A 103 -6.87 5.98 1.39
C TRP A 103 -7.68 5.85 0.10
N LEU A 104 -8.41 6.89 -0.31
CA LEU A 104 -9.17 6.86 -1.55
C LEU A 104 -8.27 6.75 -2.78
N ALA A 105 -7.11 7.41 -2.77
CA ALA A 105 -6.14 7.31 -3.85
C ALA A 105 -5.57 5.89 -3.96
N VAL A 106 -5.12 5.32 -2.83
CA VAL A 106 -4.64 3.93 -2.77
C VAL A 106 -5.70 2.93 -3.21
N LEU A 107 -6.93 3.06 -2.71
CA LEU A 107 -8.00 2.12 -3.05
C LEU A 107 -8.42 2.22 -4.50
N ARG A 108 -8.41 3.42 -5.10
CA ARG A 108 -8.64 3.60 -6.54
C ARG A 108 -7.64 2.78 -7.36
N THR A 109 -6.36 2.88 -7.05
CA THR A 109 -5.30 2.13 -7.73
C THR A 109 -5.42 0.63 -7.47
N MET A 110 -5.58 0.24 -6.22
CA MET A 110 -5.66 -1.19 -5.83
C MET A 110 -6.88 -1.88 -6.45
N LEU A 111 -8.06 -1.28 -6.41
CA LEU A 111 -9.28 -1.89 -6.96
C LEU A 111 -9.25 -2.04 -8.48
N SER A 112 -8.43 -1.26 -9.18
CA SER A 112 -8.24 -1.40 -10.64
C SER A 112 -7.10 -2.34 -11.04
N SER A 113 -6.20 -2.69 -10.11
CA SER A 113 -4.97 -3.43 -10.39
C SER A 113 -4.79 -4.72 -9.58
N ILE A 114 -5.70 -5.03 -8.67
CA ILE A 114 -5.57 -6.22 -7.82
C ILE A 114 -5.76 -7.50 -8.64
N ASP A 115 -4.82 -8.43 -8.50
CA ASP A 115 -4.96 -9.77 -9.06
C ASP A 115 -5.99 -10.59 -8.27
N ASN A 116 -6.77 -11.39 -8.99
CA ASN A 116 -7.76 -12.29 -8.39
C ASN A 116 -7.15 -13.27 -7.37
N LYS A 117 -5.88 -13.66 -7.54
CA LYS A 117 -5.17 -14.55 -6.59
C LYS A 117 -4.85 -13.87 -5.26
N SER A 118 -4.76 -12.55 -5.23
CA SER A 118 -4.44 -11.74 -4.05
C SER A 118 -5.68 -11.05 -3.46
N ALA A 119 -6.87 -11.33 -4.00
CA ALA A 119 -8.08 -10.62 -3.64
C ALA A 119 -8.48 -10.81 -2.17
N GLU A 120 -8.35 -12.02 -1.65
CA GLU A 120 -8.69 -12.32 -0.26
C GLU A 120 -7.65 -11.72 0.73
N ASP A 121 -6.36 -11.75 0.38
CA ASP A 121 -5.32 -11.08 1.17
C ASP A 121 -5.57 -9.56 1.23
N PHE A 122 -5.90 -8.95 0.09
CA PHE A 122 -6.32 -7.55 0.03
C PHE A 122 -7.50 -7.27 0.97
N ARG A 123 -8.57 -8.09 0.92
CA ARG A 123 -9.75 -7.93 1.77
C ARG A 123 -9.39 -7.97 3.26
N ARG A 124 -8.60 -8.96 3.67
CA ARG A 124 -8.17 -9.14 5.06
C ARG A 124 -7.35 -7.94 5.53
N ALA A 125 -6.35 -7.56 4.76
CA ALA A 125 -5.50 -6.45 5.09
C ALA A 125 -6.26 -5.10 5.11
N LEU A 126 -7.17 -4.89 4.16
CA LEU A 126 -8.04 -3.70 4.16
C LEU A 126 -8.87 -3.62 5.43
N ASN A 127 -9.50 -4.74 5.83
CA ASN A 127 -10.33 -4.79 7.04
C ASN A 127 -9.53 -4.64 8.35
N GLN A 128 -8.22 -4.88 8.33
CA GLN A 128 -7.34 -4.74 9.48
C GLN A 128 -6.72 -3.34 9.59
N GLN A 129 -6.40 -2.72 8.47
CA GLN A 129 -5.55 -1.52 8.44
C GLN A 129 -6.30 -0.24 8.05
N ALA A 130 -7.35 -0.35 7.23
CA ALA A 130 -8.09 0.82 6.79
C ALA A 130 -9.06 1.31 7.87
N PRO A 131 -9.25 2.63 8.03
CA PRO A 131 -10.27 3.19 8.91
C PRO A 131 -11.68 2.71 8.53
N ASN A 132 -12.48 2.35 9.53
CA ASN A 132 -13.86 1.90 9.32
C ASN A 132 -14.70 2.93 8.56
N THR A 133 -14.42 4.23 8.73
CA THR A 133 -15.08 5.33 8.01
C THR A 133 -14.86 5.24 6.51
N ILE A 134 -13.65 4.87 6.08
CA ILE A 134 -13.30 4.68 4.67
C ILE A 134 -14.01 3.45 4.11
N ILE A 135 -13.94 2.31 4.81
CA ILE A 135 -14.62 1.07 4.39
C ILE A 135 -16.12 1.30 4.28
N LYS A 136 -16.72 1.97 5.29
CA LYS A 136 -18.15 2.27 5.29
C LYS A 136 -18.55 3.19 4.15
N SER A 137 -17.76 4.21 3.83
CA SER A 137 -18.06 5.14 2.75
C SER A 137 -18.08 4.49 1.36
N LEU A 138 -17.29 3.41 1.17
CA LEU A 138 -17.17 2.73 -0.12
C LEU A 138 -18.09 1.51 -0.25
N PHE A 139 -18.32 0.78 0.83
CA PHE A 139 -19.00 -0.52 0.78
C PHE A 139 -20.27 -0.58 1.62
N ASP A 140 -20.67 0.53 2.23
CA ASP A 140 -21.83 0.64 3.14
C ASP A 140 -21.84 -0.38 4.29
N LYS A 141 -20.65 -0.82 4.70
CA LYS A 141 -20.41 -1.77 5.81
C LYS A 141 -19.11 -1.41 6.52
N ASN A 142 -19.02 -1.77 7.79
CA ASN A 142 -17.79 -1.54 8.56
C ASN A 142 -16.64 -2.48 8.15
N LYS A 143 -16.92 -3.52 7.35
CA LYS A 143 -15.93 -4.47 6.83
C LYS A 143 -16.34 -4.91 5.43
N LEU A 144 -15.36 -5.06 4.55
CA LEU A 144 -15.54 -5.66 3.23
C LEU A 144 -15.74 -7.17 3.40
N SER A 145 -16.93 -7.67 3.05
CA SER A 145 -17.25 -9.10 3.12
C SER A 145 -16.76 -9.85 1.87
N GLN A 146 -16.57 -11.18 1.98
CA GLN A 146 -16.26 -12.00 0.81
C GLN A 146 -17.36 -11.95 -0.26
N LYS A 147 -18.63 -11.81 0.15
CA LYS A 147 -19.75 -11.65 -0.79
C LYS A 147 -19.60 -10.38 -1.63
N GLN A 148 -19.25 -9.25 -1.00
CA GLN A 148 -19.04 -7.99 -1.69
C GLN A 148 -17.78 -8.05 -2.57
N LEU A 149 -16.68 -8.61 -2.04
CA LEU A 149 -15.46 -8.79 -2.82
C LEU A 149 -15.68 -9.65 -4.07
N SER A 150 -16.38 -10.78 -3.92
CA SER A 150 -16.78 -11.66 -5.04
C SER A 150 -17.58 -10.88 -6.11
N ALA A 151 -18.50 -10.02 -5.69
CA ALA A 151 -19.28 -9.21 -6.62
C ALA A 151 -18.43 -8.14 -7.36
N ILE A 152 -17.44 -7.55 -6.68
CA ILE A 152 -16.56 -6.51 -7.24
C ILE A 152 -15.55 -7.13 -8.22
N THR A 153 -14.93 -8.27 -7.83
CA THR A 153 -13.83 -8.88 -8.60
C THR A 153 -14.30 -9.92 -9.60
N HIS A 154 -15.59 -10.24 -9.64
CA HIS A 154 -16.17 -11.38 -10.39
C HIS A 154 -15.55 -12.74 -10.04
N SER A 155 -14.83 -12.82 -8.91
CA SER A 155 -14.26 -14.07 -8.40
C SER A 155 -15.32 -14.92 -7.73
N SER A 156 -15.23 -16.25 -7.86
CA SER A 156 -16.15 -17.14 -7.15
C SER A 156 -15.89 -17.11 -5.65
N ARG A 157 -16.95 -17.27 -4.85
CA ARG A 157 -16.84 -17.34 -3.38
C ARG A 157 -15.99 -18.54 -2.93
N SER A 158 -16.04 -19.65 -3.66
CA SER A 158 -15.22 -20.84 -3.41
C SER A 158 -13.72 -20.54 -3.59
N SER A 159 -13.36 -19.80 -4.64
CA SER A 159 -11.98 -19.35 -4.85
C SER A 159 -11.47 -18.48 -3.70
N LEU A 160 -12.27 -17.51 -3.26
CA LEU A 160 -11.92 -16.65 -2.12
C LEU A 160 -11.81 -17.44 -0.81
N ALA A 161 -12.70 -18.41 -0.59
CA ALA A 161 -12.64 -19.30 0.58
C ALA A 161 -11.35 -20.15 0.58
N GLN A 162 -10.93 -20.67 -0.57
CA GLN A 162 -9.67 -21.41 -0.70
C GLN A 162 -8.45 -20.53 -0.42
N GLN A 163 -8.43 -19.28 -0.93
CA GLN A 163 -7.38 -18.32 -0.62
C GLN A 163 -7.30 -18.04 0.88
N ASN A 164 -8.46 -17.83 1.53
CA ASN A 164 -8.51 -17.60 2.97
C ASN A 164 -7.99 -18.81 3.78
N ALA A 165 -8.36 -20.04 3.40
CA ALA A 165 -7.86 -21.25 4.04
C ALA A 165 -6.33 -21.38 3.92
N LYS A 166 -5.78 -21.13 2.73
CA LYS A 166 -4.31 -21.12 2.52
C LYS A 166 -3.60 -20.08 3.38
N ALA A 167 -4.14 -18.87 3.46
CA ALA A 167 -3.55 -17.82 4.27
C ALA A 167 -3.57 -18.14 5.76
N GLN A 168 -4.66 -18.76 6.27
CA GLN A 168 -4.74 -19.19 7.66
C GLN A 168 -3.72 -20.29 7.99
N LEU A 169 -3.47 -21.23 7.08
CA LEU A 169 -2.45 -22.26 7.25
C LEU A 169 -1.03 -21.67 7.33
N GLN A 170 -0.76 -20.60 6.61
CA GLN A 170 0.54 -19.92 6.66
C GLN A 170 0.74 -19.03 7.90
N GLU A 171 -0.34 -18.54 8.50
CA GLU A 171 -0.30 -17.73 9.72
C GLU A 171 -0.26 -18.56 11.01
N THR A 172 -0.63 -19.83 10.95
CA THR A 172 -0.45 -20.75 12.07
C THR A 172 1.07 -21.02 12.16
N PRO A 173 1.79 -20.55 13.22
CA PRO A 173 3.16 -20.98 13.40
C PRO A 173 3.13 -22.51 13.40
N SER A 174 3.92 -23.13 12.54
CA SER A 174 4.08 -24.57 12.56
C SER A 174 4.65 -24.90 13.95
N ASN A 175 3.78 -25.25 14.88
CA ASN A 175 4.16 -26.11 16.01
C ASN A 175 4.47 -27.49 15.41
N GLU A 176 5.37 -27.52 14.45
CA GLU A 176 5.98 -28.78 14.06
C GLU A 176 6.78 -29.21 15.27
N GLU A 177 6.21 -30.16 16.00
CA GLU A 177 7.03 -30.97 16.89
C GLU A 177 8.27 -31.36 16.07
N PRO A 178 9.49 -31.15 16.62
CA PRO A 178 10.71 -31.42 15.88
C PRO A 178 10.61 -32.83 15.30
N SER A 179 10.91 -32.95 14.03
CA SER A 179 10.79 -34.19 13.29
C SER A 179 11.52 -35.30 14.07
N ILE A 180 11.09 -36.57 13.94
CA ILE A 180 11.77 -37.70 14.60
C ILE A 180 13.27 -37.63 14.34
N PHE A 181 13.68 -37.19 13.18
CA PHE A 181 15.08 -37.02 12.80
C PHE A 181 15.79 -35.89 13.62
N GLU A 182 15.15 -34.78 13.86
CA GLU A 182 15.68 -33.69 14.70
C GLU A 182 15.75 -34.08 16.18
N ARG A 183 14.78 -34.86 16.68
CA ARG A 183 14.79 -35.42 18.03
C ARG A 183 15.99 -36.35 18.20
N LEU A 184 16.23 -37.26 17.24
CA LEU A 184 17.39 -38.16 17.24
C LEU A 184 18.74 -37.43 17.16
N LEU A 185 18.82 -36.35 16.42
CA LEU A 185 20.02 -35.51 16.34
C LEU A 185 20.28 -34.73 17.65
N GLN A 186 19.23 -34.34 18.38
CA GLN A 186 19.35 -33.68 19.68
C GLN A 186 19.76 -34.67 20.80
N GLU A 187 19.24 -35.92 20.77
CA GLU A 187 19.65 -36.98 21.70
C GLU A 187 21.13 -37.33 21.52
N LYS A 188 21.60 -37.46 20.25
CA LYS A 188 23.01 -37.78 19.96
C LYS A 188 24.01 -36.69 20.38
N LYS A 189 23.55 -35.44 20.57
CA LYS A 189 24.38 -34.34 21.09
C LYS A 189 24.42 -34.24 22.62
N ARG A 190 23.57 -35.00 23.33
CA ARG A 190 23.56 -35.04 24.80
C ARG A 190 24.45 -36.16 25.38
N ASP A 191 24.87 -37.11 24.54
CA ASP A 191 25.66 -38.28 24.96
C ASP A 191 27.18 -38.10 24.61
N VAL A 192 27.65 -36.90 24.32
CA VAL A 192 29.02 -36.48 24.15
C VAL A 192 29.34 -35.35 25.14
#